data_95fd9dae472c051458855c42cfb1041b
#
_entry.id   95fd9dae472c051458855c42cfb1041b
#
_cell.length_a   1.000
_cell.length_b   1.000
_cell.length_c   1.000
_cell.angle_alpha   90.00
_cell.angle_beta   90.00
_cell.angle_gamma   90.00
#
_symmetry.space_group_name_H-M   'P 1'
#
loop_
_entity.id
_entity.type
_entity.pdbx_description
1 polymer ?
#
loop_
_entity_poly.entity_id
_entity_poly.type
_entity_poly.pdbx_seq_one_letter_code
_entity_poly.pdbx_strand_id
1 'polypeptide(L)'
;MTAVEKLTVLLCGYEIIPRGVSIRGGGYRFVMSVPICAYLLETREGLAVFDTGFDSSLLRDPALREEHFAQHGWEAPVVWPCHEMLTQLAEIGATPEDVRHVILSHAHLDHTGNLKHLAHAKV
;
A
#
# COMPACT_ATOMS: atom_id res chain seq x y z
N MET A 1 27.86 5.80 7.86
CA MET A 1 26.95 5.00 8.68
C MET A 1 25.69 4.74 7.85
N THR A 2 25.35 3.49 7.61
CA THR A 2 24.09 3.13 6.95
C THR A 2 22.97 3.31 7.98
N ALA A 3 22.03 4.21 7.71
CA ALA A 3 20.86 4.40 8.57
C ALA A 3 19.90 3.20 8.49
N VAL A 4 19.86 2.52 7.35
CA VAL A 4 19.02 1.34 7.08
C VAL A 4 19.88 0.08 7.12
N GLU A 5 19.50 -0.88 7.95
CA GLU A 5 20.18 -2.16 8.13
C GLU A 5 19.56 -3.24 7.23
N LYS A 6 18.24 -3.19 7.04
CA LYS A 6 17.50 -4.11 6.16
C LYS A 6 16.30 -3.40 5.53
N LEU A 7 16.01 -3.77 4.29
CA LEU A 7 14.83 -3.38 3.56
C LEU A 7 14.03 -4.62 3.20
N THR A 8 12.74 -4.62 3.55
CA THR A 8 11.80 -5.68 3.16
C THR A 8 10.71 -5.06 2.28
N VAL A 9 10.49 -5.64 1.11
CA VAL A 9 9.39 -5.24 0.22
C VAL A 9 8.11 -5.94 0.65
N LEU A 10 7.07 -5.16 0.93
CA LEU A 10 5.73 -5.65 1.24
C LEU A 10 4.87 -5.51 0.00
N LEU A 11 4.42 -6.62 -0.57
CA LEU A 11 3.48 -6.61 -1.69
C LEU A 11 2.06 -6.43 -1.15
N CYS A 12 1.51 -5.24 -1.30
CA CYS A 12 0.23 -4.85 -0.70
C CYS A 12 -0.98 -5.01 -1.64
N GLY A 13 -0.81 -5.70 -2.75
CA GLY A 13 -1.86 -5.97 -3.73
C GLY A 13 -1.48 -5.53 -5.13
N TYR A 14 -2.50 -5.43 -5.99
CA TYR A 14 -2.33 -5.03 -7.38
C TYR A 14 -3.43 -4.05 -7.78
N GLU A 15 -3.06 -2.93 -8.37
CA GLU A 15 -3.98 -2.09 -9.13
C GLU A 15 -4.26 -2.69 -10.49
N ILE A 16 -5.49 -2.55 -10.96
CA ILE A 16 -5.93 -2.93 -12.30
C ILE A 16 -6.24 -1.63 -13.04
N ILE A 17 -5.31 -1.15 -13.81
CA ILE A 17 -5.38 0.18 -14.44
C ILE A 17 -5.17 0.13 -15.95
N PRO A 18 -5.79 1.06 -16.72
CA PRO A 18 -5.48 1.19 -18.13
C PRO A 18 -4.00 1.51 -18.35
N ARG A 19 -3.41 0.91 -19.36
CA ARG A 19 -1.99 1.07 -19.69
C ARG A 19 -1.57 2.54 -19.84
N GLY A 20 -2.47 3.38 -20.36
CA GLY A 20 -2.22 4.81 -20.55
C GLY A 20 -2.10 5.62 -19.26
N VAL A 21 -2.52 5.06 -18.11
CA VAL A 21 -2.31 5.70 -16.79
C VAL A 21 -0.84 5.66 -16.40
N SER A 22 -0.16 4.54 -16.63
CA SER A 22 1.24 4.35 -16.23
C SER A 22 2.25 4.59 -17.34
N ILE A 23 1.85 4.45 -18.61
CA ILE A 23 2.76 4.50 -19.76
C ILE A 23 2.28 5.57 -20.73
N ARG A 24 3.11 6.58 -20.98
CA ARG A 24 2.82 7.62 -21.97
C ARG A 24 2.56 6.99 -23.34
N GLY A 25 1.42 7.30 -23.96
CA GLY A 25 0.99 6.71 -25.23
C GLY A 25 0.49 5.27 -25.15
N GLY A 26 0.35 4.72 -23.95
CA GLY A 26 -0.11 3.34 -23.73
C GLY A 26 -1.56 3.07 -24.11
N GLY A 27 -2.37 4.12 -24.25
CA GLY A 27 -3.80 4.02 -24.55
C GLY A 27 -4.62 3.43 -23.40
N TYR A 28 -5.95 3.36 -23.61
CA TYR A 28 -6.91 2.90 -22.60
C TYR A 28 -7.58 1.58 -22.94
N ARG A 29 -7.19 0.97 -24.06
CA ARG A 29 -7.75 -0.29 -24.55
C ARG A 29 -7.29 -1.51 -23.75
N PHE A 30 -6.07 -1.47 -23.26
CA PHE A 30 -5.47 -2.55 -22.50
C PHE A 30 -5.29 -2.15 -21.06
N VAL A 31 -5.59 -3.06 -20.13
CA VAL A 31 -5.35 -2.91 -18.70
C VAL A 31 -4.06 -3.60 -18.31
N MET A 32 -3.46 -3.13 -17.21
CA MET A 32 -2.28 -3.71 -16.59
C MET A 32 -2.59 -4.03 -15.13
N SER A 33 -1.95 -5.07 -14.64
CA SER A 33 -1.87 -5.34 -13.20
C SER A 33 -0.54 -4.74 -12.69
N VAL A 34 -0.63 -3.76 -11.81
CA VAL A 34 0.53 -3.03 -11.27
C VAL A 34 0.65 -3.32 -9.78
N PRO A 35 1.82 -3.77 -9.28
CA PRO A 35 1.96 -4.08 -7.87
C PRO A 35 1.87 -2.82 -7.01
N ILE A 36 1.13 -2.91 -5.92
CA ILE A 36 1.10 -1.94 -4.83
C ILE A 36 2.16 -2.38 -3.83
N CYS A 37 3.17 -1.57 -3.59
CA CYS A 37 4.25 -1.91 -2.69
C CYS A 37 4.35 -0.92 -1.54
N ALA A 38 4.65 -1.43 -0.36
CA ALA A 38 5.21 -0.68 0.75
C ALA A 38 6.59 -1.25 1.10
N TYR A 39 7.39 -0.49 1.81
CA TYR A 39 8.75 -0.91 2.14
C TYR A 39 8.98 -0.75 3.63
N LEU A 40 9.35 -1.84 4.29
CA LEU A 40 9.76 -1.82 5.69
C LEU A 40 11.27 -1.64 5.76
N LEU A 41 11.68 -0.64 6.52
CA LEU A 41 13.08 -0.28 6.76
C LEU A 41 13.40 -0.59 8.22
N GLU A 42 14.31 -1.53 8.44
CA GLU A 42 14.88 -1.79 9.77
C GLU A 42 16.06 -0.85 9.97
N THR A 43 16.00 -0.06 11.03
CA THR A 43 17.03 0.92 11.39
C THR A 43 17.46 0.73 12.84
N ARG A 44 18.57 1.34 13.24
CA ARG A 44 19.01 1.33 14.64
C ARG A 44 18.06 2.09 15.58
N GLU A 45 17.21 2.95 15.03
CA GLU A 45 16.24 3.76 15.78
C GLU A 45 14.85 3.11 15.82
N GLY A 46 14.68 1.93 15.21
CA GLY A 46 13.43 1.19 15.10
C GLY A 46 12.97 1.03 13.66
N LEU A 47 11.72 0.65 13.48
CA LEU A 47 11.15 0.41 12.17
C LEU A 47 10.63 1.72 11.54
N ALA A 48 10.85 1.87 10.25
CA ALA A 48 10.20 2.87 9.43
C ALA A 48 9.50 2.19 8.25
N VAL A 49 8.37 2.74 7.82
CA VAL A 49 7.63 2.27 6.65
C VAL A 49 7.62 3.36 5.60
N PHE A 50 7.94 3.01 4.37
CA PHE A 50 7.78 3.88 3.21
C PHE A 50 6.56 3.40 2.43
N ASP A 51 5.53 4.22 2.35
CA ASP A 51 4.16 3.93 1.95
C ASP A 51 3.48 2.86 2.83
N THR A 52 2.16 2.77 2.78
CA THR A 52 1.41 1.91 3.70
C THR A 52 0.44 0.94 3.02
N GLY A 53 0.49 0.84 1.69
CA GLY A 53 -0.39 -0.03 0.94
C GLY A 53 -1.85 0.44 0.94
N PHE A 54 -2.74 -0.43 0.49
CA PHE A 54 -4.16 -0.16 0.32
C PHE A 54 -4.97 -0.62 1.53
N ASP A 55 -6.03 0.10 1.87
CA ASP A 55 -7.00 -0.30 2.89
C ASP A 55 -8.01 -1.30 2.32
N SER A 56 -7.82 -2.59 2.59
CA SER A 56 -8.69 -3.66 2.10
C SER A 56 -10.13 -3.57 2.61
N SER A 57 -10.41 -2.81 3.66
CA SER A 57 -11.78 -2.60 4.16
C SER A 57 -12.67 -1.92 3.11
N LEU A 58 -12.12 -1.06 2.26
CA LEU A 58 -12.81 -0.41 1.15
C LEU A 58 -13.27 -1.40 0.07
N LEU A 59 -12.66 -2.57 -0.01
CA LEU A 59 -12.98 -3.61 -0.99
C LEU A 59 -14.04 -4.59 -0.47
N ARG A 60 -14.12 -4.76 0.86
CA ARG A 60 -15.04 -5.70 1.50
C ARG A 60 -16.47 -5.16 1.58
N ASP A 61 -16.62 -3.85 1.65
CA ASP A 61 -17.92 -3.20 1.65
C ASP A 61 -18.34 -2.86 0.21
N PRO A 62 -19.43 -3.45 -0.32
CA PRO A 62 -19.90 -3.19 -1.68
C PRO A 62 -20.22 -1.71 -1.95
N ALA A 63 -20.73 -0.97 -0.96
CA ALA A 63 -21.07 0.43 -1.11
C ALA A 63 -19.82 1.30 -1.24
N LEU A 64 -18.80 1.05 -0.40
CA LEU A 64 -17.50 1.74 -0.49
C LEU A 64 -16.78 1.39 -1.79
N ARG A 65 -16.86 0.14 -2.21
CA ARG A 65 -16.27 -0.29 -3.49
C ARG A 65 -16.92 0.41 -4.68
N GLU A 66 -18.24 0.57 -4.67
CA GLU A 66 -18.97 1.33 -5.69
C GLU A 66 -18.54 2.81 -5.65
N GLU A 67 -18.57 3.43 -4.46
CA GLU A 67 -18.24 4.84 -4.26
C GLU A 67 -16.82 5.18 -4.71
N HIS A 68 -15.85 4.34 -4.36
CA HIS A 68 -14.43 4.64 -4.62
C HIS A 68 -13.94 4.23 -6.01
N PHE A 69 -14.61 3.28 -6.65
CA PHE A 69 -14.12 2.70 -7.91
C PHE A 69 -15.16 2.68 -9.02
N ALA A 70 -16.21 1.88 -8.91
CA ALA A 70 -17.09 1.55 -10.02
C ALA A 70 -17.84 2.78 -10.56
N GLN A 71 -18.32 3.67 -9.70
CA GLN A 71 -18.98 4.91 -10.13
C GLN A 71 -18.07 5.84 -10.94
N HIS A 72 -16.75 5.70 -10.82
CA HIS A 72 -15.76 6.47 -11.58
C HIS A 72 -15.22 5.72 -12.80
N GLY A 73 -15.73 4.52 -13.06
CA GLY A 73 -15.25 3.67 -14.15
C GLY A 73 -13.87 3.04 -13.89
N TRP A 74 -13.46 2.93 -12.63
CA TRP A 74 -12.21 2.29 -12.22
C TRP A 74 -12.45 0.85 -11.78
N GLU A 75 -11.50 -0.03 -12.09
CA GLU A 75 -11.45 -1.36 -11.48
C GLU A 75 -10.94 -1.26 -10.04
N ALA A 76 -11.54 -2.02 -9.14
CA ALA A 76 -11.05 -2.10 -7.78
C ALA A 76 -9.73 -2.89 -7.73
N PRO A 77 -8.79 -2.50 -6.87
CA PRO A 77 -7.56 -3.25 -6.64
C PRO A 77 -7.82 -4.70 -6.19
N VAL A 78 -6.88 -5.58 -6.47
CA VAL A 78 -6.87 -6.96 -5.96
C VAL A 78 -5.98 -7.01 -4.73
N VAL A 79 -6.59 -7.16 -3.57
CA VAL A 79 -5.88 -7.31 -2.29
C VAL A 79 -6.38 -8.57 -1.60
N TRP A 80 -5.51 -9.56 -1.49
CA TRP A 80 -5.78 -10.78 -0.72
C TRP A 80 -5.28 -10.64 0.73
N PRO A 81 -5.72 -11.48 1.66
CA PRO A 81 -5.28 -11.40 3.06
C PRO A 81 -3.76 -11.39 3.24
N CYS A 82 -3.02 -12.16 2.43
CA CYS A 82 -1.56 -12.15 2.45
C CYS A 82 -0.92 -10.84 1.94
N HIS A 83 -1.68 -9.98 1.27
CA HIS A 83 -1.22 -8.67 0.81
C HIS A 83 -1.45 -7.58 1.86
N GLU A 84 -2.22 -7.84 2.91
CA GLU A 84 -2.47 -6.83 3.93
C GLU A 84 -1.16 -6.52 4.68
N MET A 85 -0.83 -5.23 4.77
CA MET A 85 0.42 -4.78 5.42
C MET A 85 0.53 -5.31 6.85
N LEU A 86 -0.57 -5.30 7.61
CA LEU A 86 -0.58 -5.78 8.99
C LEU A 86 -0.31 -7.29 9.08
N THR A 87 -0.83 -8.08 8.13
CA THR A 87 -0.54 -9.51 8.05
C THR A 87 0.95 -9.73 7.81
N GLN A 88 1.54 -9.02 6.86
CA GLN A 88 2.96 -9.15 6.54
C GLN A 88 3.88 -8.68 7.67
N LEU A 89 3.50 -7.61 8.41
CA LEU A 89 4.23 -7.21 9.62
C LEU A 89 4.21 -8.34 10.66
N ALA A 90 3.05 -8.94 10.90
CA ALA A 90 2.93 -10.04 11.86
C ALA A 90 3.78 -11.27 11.46
N GLU A 91 3.86 -11.60 10.17
CA GLU A 91 4.68 -12.71 9.64
C GLU A 91 6.18 -12.54 9.93
N ILE A 92 6.66 -11.32 10.00
CA ILE A 92 8.06 -11.01 10.36
C ILE A 92 8.26 -10.71 11.86
N GLY A 93 7.20 -10.92 12.68
CA GLY A 93 7.24 -10.70 14.11
C GLY A 93 7.17 -9.25 14.55
N ALA A 94 6.69 -8.35 13.68
CA ALA A 94 6.49 -6.94 13.98
C ALA A 94 5.00 -6.60 14.13
N THR A 95 4.74 -5.52 14.86
CA THR A 95 3.39 -4.95 15.02
C THR A 95 3.37 -3.51 14.50
N PRO A 96 2.20 -2.92 14.24
CA PRO A 96 2.12 -1.50 13.88
C PRO A 96 2.80 -0.58 14.91
N GLU A 97 2.72 -0.93 16.20
CA GLU A 97 3.28 -0.17 17.31
C GLU A 97 4.83 -0.11 17.28
N ASP A 98 5.48 -1.06 16.60
CA ASP A 98 6.93 -1.06 16.41
C ASP A 98 7.38 -0.05 15.36
N VAL A 99 6.47 0.41 14.51
CA VAL A 99 6.76 1.40 13.46
C VAL A 99 6.85 2.79 14.07
N ARG A 100 8.01 3.40 14.02
CA ARG A 100 8.28 4.73 14.59
C ARG A 100 8.16 5.86 13.58
N HIS A 101 8.39 5.57 12.31
CA HIS A 101 8.37 6.57 11.25
C HIS A 101 7.59 6.06 10.05
N VAL A 102 6.84 6.95 9.42
CA VAL A 102 6.17 6.71 8.13
C VAL A 102 6.67 7.75 7.14
N ILE A 103 7.03 7.30 5.96
CA ILE A 103 7.40 8.17 4.83
C ILE A 103 6.38 7.90 3.74
N LEU A 104 5.77 8.93 3.20
CA LEU A 104 4.81 8.81 2.11
C LEU A 104 5.42 9.35 0.82
N SER A 105 5.34 8.56 -0.24
CA SER A 105 5.70 9.03 -1.58
C SER A 105 4.70 10.08 -2.08
N HIS A 106 3.42 9.82 -1.85
CA HIS A 106 2.30 10.71 -2.18
C HIS A 106 1.00 10.25 -1.48
N ALA A 107 -0.10 10.96 -1.69
CA ALA A 107 -1.33 10.79 -0.93
C ALA A 107 -2.43 9.95 -1.63
N HIS A 108 -2.11 9.11 -2.60
CA HIS A 108 -3.08 8.17 -3.16
C HIS A 108 -3.41 7.04 -2.19
N LEU A 109 -4.61 6.45 -2.36
CA LEU A 109 -5.17 5.45 -1.42
C LEU A 109 -4.33 4.18 -1.29
N ASP A 110 -3.64 3.79 -2.35
CA ASP A 110 -2.75 2.62 -2.39
C ASP A 110 -1.40 2.84 -1.68
N HIS A 111 -1.13 4.08 -1.25
CA HIS A 111 0.05 4.46 -0.47
C HIS A 111 -0.28 4.87 0.96
N THR A 112 -1.51 5.32 1.22
CA THR A 112 -1.92 5.87 2.53
C THR A 112 -2.91 4.99 3.29
N GLY A 113 -3.34 3.88 2.72
CA GLY A 113 -4.48 3.09 3.19
C GLY A 113 -4.39 2.61 4.63
N ASN A 114 -3.19 2.30 5.13
CA ASN A 114 -3.01 1.80 6.49
C ASN A 114 -2.48 2.85 7.48
N LEU A 115 -2.44 4.14 7.13
CA LEU A 115 -2.03 5.21 8.05
C LEU A 115 -2.81 5.23 9.36
N LYS A 116 -4.09 4.87 9.33
CA LYS A 116 -4.95 4.79 10.53
C LYS A 116 -4.39 3.86 11.61
N HIS A 117 -3.63 2.85 11.24
CA HIS A 117 -2.98 1.90 12.16
C HIS A 117 -1.63 2.40 12.66
N LEU A 118 -1.11 3.48 12.09
CA LEU A 118 0.21 4.06 12.35
C LEU A 118 0.12 5.50 12.89
N ALA A 119 -1.03 5.88 13.47
CA ALA A 119 -1.28 7.25 13.94
C ALA A 119 -0.33 7.71 15.06
N HIS A 120 0.33 6.79 15.75
CA HIS A 120 1.35 7.06 16.76
C HIS A 120 2.73 7.34 16.18
N ALA A 121 2.97 6.92 14.93
CA ALA A 121 4.26 7.11 14.25
C ALA A 121 4.43 8.55 13.79
N LYS A 122 5.67 8.96 13.64
CA LYS A 122 6.01 10.25 13.05
C LYS A 122 5.94 10.15 11.52
N VAL A 123 5.09 10.96 10.91
CA VAL A 123 4.94 11.09 9.46
C VAL A 123 5.79 12.24 8.93
#